data_11d5efe88eb59d25c255ef7144b9266c
#
_entry.id   11d5efe88eb59d25c255ef7144b9266c
#
_cell.length_a   1.000
_cell.length_b   1.000
_cell.length_c   1.000
_cell.angle_alpha   90.00
_cell.angle_beta   90.00
_cell.angle_gamma   90.00
#
_symmetry.space_group_name_H-M   'P 1'
#
loop_
_entity.id
_entity.type
_entity.pdbx_description
1 polymer ?
#
loop_
_entity_poly.entity_id
_entity_poly.type
_entity_poly.pdbx_seq_one_letter_code
_entity_poly.pdbx_strand_id
1 'polypeptide(L)'
;MNIICICLDTFRADMIGEEKKYSHAQTPNLDNFSSESIRFTRAFGEGQPTLQVRRGLFTGQRSFPWRYNFDRRGHWHHAPGWHKIPPEQDTIAEVLLGRGYLTACIADTYHMFKPTMNFSRGFAHLDFVRGQESDNWRSGDPRLIEDQLRQHVREPINWQQHTGLVNYLLNQRHRRSEDDYSCARVFHSACDWLDDNHQAGPFFLWIDSFDPHEPWDPPKKYADLYFGDYSGKDFITPGAANEGDGPTDGELRRIEALYLGEVTFVDKCIGRLLDQIKTLKLEDDTIVVVLSDHGTQLRDQGSFGKASAELHPFNTQLNLLVRHPNGPKNHQVPAFVQNHDLMPTLLGQLGVPCNWTDGEDIWPLVTGQMTSIRDRIITGWADFSVGNARGRASVRDAQWNFCTSIGYQDENGDELFDLTIDTEEVHNVASQHPEVVAKYRSEVEGLLGQPLPGQLIEVCDPAPGPMTRWLQQKLREF
;
A
#
# COMPACT_ATOMS: atom_id res chain seq x y z
N MET A 1 25.43 -4.48 10.62
CA MET A 1 24.56 -4.83 9.49
C MET A 1 23.56 -3.71 9.30
N ASN A 2 23.42 -3.18 8.10
CA ASN A 2 22.48 -2.11 7.78
C ASN A 2 21.14 -2.68 7.35
N ILE A 3 20.12 -1.84 7.32
CA ILE A 3 18.78 -2.20 6.84
C ILE A 3 18.27 -1.11 5.89
N ILE A 4 17.79 -1.51 4.72
CA ILE A 4 17.03 -0.66 3.79
C ILE A 4 15.67 -1.32 3.57
N CYS A 5 14.59 -0.62 3.88
CA CYS A 5 13.23 -1.03 3.59
C CYS A 5 12.63 -0.11 2.53
N ILE A 6 12.07 -0.68 1.47
CA ILE A 6 11.43 0.02 0.37
C ILE A 6 9.97 -0.43 0.32
N CYS A 7 9.04 0.47 0.68
CA CYS A 7 7.61 0.26 0.63
C CYS A 7 7.02 0.95 -0.59
N LEU A 8 6.26 0.20 -1.40
CA LEU A 8 5.59 0.67 -2.62
C LEU A 8 4.08 0.61 -2.40
N ASP A 9 3.41 1.76 -2.42
CA ASP A 9 1.97 1.81 -2.21
C ASP A 9 1.22 1.22 -3.42
N THR A 10 0.25 0.37 -3.15
CA THR A 10 -0.63 -0.21 -4.19
C THR A 10 0.10 -1.06 -5.27
N PHE A 11 1.31 -1.55 -4.99
CA PHE A 11 2.06 -2.37 -5.94
C PHE A 11 1.62 -3.84 -5.85
N ARG A 12 0.92 -4.35 -6.86
CA ARG A 12 0.39 -5.72 -6.89
C ARG A 12 1.46 -6.79 -6.77
N ALA A 13 1.18 -7.83 -5.98
CA ALA A 13 2.09 -8.95 -5.75
C ALA A 13 2.34 -9.81 -7.00
N ASP A 14 1.44 -9.78 -7.97
CA ASP A 14 1.47 -10.58 -9.19
C ASP A 14 2.15 -9.86 -10.39
N MET A 15 2.91 -8.78 -10.11
CA MET A 15 3.66 -8.02 -11.14
C MET A 15 5.15 -8.36 -11.17
N ILE A 16 5.68 -9.15 -10.23
CA ILE A 16 7.11 -9.43 -10.06
C ILE A 16 7.36 -10.93 -10.11
N GLY A 17 8.50 -11.33 -10.70
CA GLY A 17 8.99 -12.70 -10.73
C GLY A 17 8.58 -13.47 -11.98
N GLU A 18 9.09 -14.71 -12.11
CA GLU A 18 8.91 -15.53 -13.31
C GLU A 18 7.44 -15.97 -13.52
N GLU A 19 6.68 -16.17 -12.42
CA GLU A 19 5.31 -16.66 -12.43
C GLU A 19 4.27 -15.52 -12.29
N LYS A 20 4.62 -14.30 -12.69
CA LYS A 20 3.73 -13.15 -12.60
C LYS A 20 2.50 -13.31 -13.50
N LYS A 21 1.31 -13.02 -12.98
CA LYS A 21 0.03 -13.05 -13.73
C LYS A 21 0.07 -12.08 -14.92
N TYR A 22 0.60 -10.89 -14.71
CA TYR A 22 0.81 -9.88 -15.74
C TYR A 22 2.19 -10.05 -16.39
N SER A 23 2.35 -11.13 -17.19
CA SER A 23 3.63 -11.50 -17.83
C SER A 23 4.21 -10.40 -18.72
N HIS A 24 3.37 -9.47 -19.20
CA HIS A 24 3.78 -8.34 -20.03
C HIS A 24 4.21 -7.11 -19.21
N ALA A 25 3.99 -7.08 -17.88
CA ALA A 25 4.48 -6.00 -17.02
C ALA A 25 6.02 -5.98 -17.03
N GLN A 26 6.59 -4.81 -17.34
CA GLN A 26 8.04 -4.64 -17.47
C GLN A 26 8.64 -4.19 -16.12
N THR A 27 9.15 -5.17 -15.38
CA THR A 27 9.76 -4.98 -14.06
C THR A 27 11.15 -5.63 -13.98
N PRO A 28 12.07 -5.36 -14.94
CA PRO A 28 13.35 -6.09 -15.02
C PRO A 28 14.23 -5.93 -13.79
N ASN A 29 14.22 -4.77 -13.12
CA ASN A 29 15.04 -4.54 -11.93
C ASN A 29 14.49 -5.31 -10.72
N LEU A 30 13.18 -5.28 -10.53
CA LEU A 30 12.48 -6.02 -9.46
C LEU A 30 12.49 -7.53 -9.73
N ASP A 31 12.38 -7.97 -10.99
CA ASP A 31 12.51 -9.38 -11.38
C ASP A 31 13.91 -9.89 -11.04
N ASN A 32 14.96 -9.11 -11.38
CA ASN A 32 16.34 -9.45 -11.02
C ASN A 32 16.54 -9.46 -9.50
N PHE A 33 16.05 -8.44 -8.79
CA PHE A 33 16.11 -8.38 -7.33
C PHE A 33 15.39 -9.58 -6.68
N SER A 34 14.24 -9.98 -7.19
CA SER A 34 13.49 -11.17 -6.74
C SER A 34 14.31 -12.45 -6.90
N SER A 35 15.03 -12.60 -8.02
CA SER A 35 15.89 -13.76 -8.27
C SER A 35 17.11 -13.85 -7.32
N GLU A 36 17.49 -12.75 -6.71
CA GLU A 36 18.57 -12.66 -5.72
C GLU A 36 18.06 -12.66 -4.26
N SER A 37 16.75 -12.79 -4.07
CA SER A 37 16.09 -12.60 -2.78
C SER A 37 15.34 -13.85 -2.30
N ILE A 38 14.87 -13.75 -1.05
CA ILE A 38 13.86 -14.61 -0.47
C ILE A 38 12.52 -13.97 -0.79
N ARG A 39 11.59 -14.74 -1.37
CA ARG A 39 10.22 -14.29 -1.68
C ARG A 39 9.21 -15.00 -0.79
N PHE A 40 8.45 -14.25 0.00
CA PHE A 40 7.32 -14.77 0.76
C PHE A 40 6.08 -14.74 -0.13
N THR A 41 5.68 -15.91 -0.65
CA THR A 41 4.62 -16.01 -1.67
C THR A 41 3.20 -15.93 -1.10
N ARG A 42 3.05 -15.96 0.24
CA ARG A 42 1.78 -15.80 0.96
C ARG A 42 1.89 -14.74 2.05
N ALA A 43 2.39 -13.55 1.67
CA ALA A 43 2.42 -12.38 2.55
C ALA A 43 1.13 -11.57 2.37
N PHE A 44 0.49 -11.15 3.49
CA PHE A 44 -0.78 -10.42 3.48
C PHE A 44 -0.79 -9.30 4.53
N GLY A 45 -1.57 -8.24 4.26
CA GLY A 45 -1.85 -7.21 5.26
C GLY A 45 -2.81 -7.73 6.35
N GLU A 46 -2.53 -7.42 7.62
CA GLU A 46 -3.45 -7.78 8.73
C GLU A 46 -4.57 -6.75 8.90
N GLY A 47 -4.27 -5.48 8.65
CA GLY A 47 -5.20 -4.36 8.61
C GLY A 47 -4.87 -3.49 7.42
N GLN A 48 -5.88 -3.08 6.66
CA GLN A 48 -5.73 -2.32 5.43
C GLN A 48 -6.66 -1.11 5.41
N PRO A 49 -6.42 -0.13 4.54
CA PRO A 49 -5.26 0.05 3.65
C PRO A 49 -4.15 0.91 4.27
N THR A 50 -3.13 1.21 3.50
CA THR A 50 -2.08 2.24 3.64
C THR A 50 -1.49 2.43 5.04
N LEU A 51 -2.10 3.25 5.91
CA LEU A 51 -1.56 3.54 7.25
C LEU A 51 -1.65 2.34 8.21
N GLN A 52 -2.64 1.49 8.06
CA GLN A 52 -2.79 0.32 8.91
C GLN A 52 -1.67 -0.67 8.67
N VAL A 53 -1.37 -0.97 7.40
CA VAL A 53 -0.25 -1.85 7.04
C VAL A 53 1.06 -1.27 7.54
N ARG A 54 1.31 0.03 7.26
CA ARG A 54 2.53 0.71 7.70
C ARG A 54 2.69 0.72 9.23
N ARG A 55 1.57 0.83 9.96
CA ARG A 55 1.63 0.72 11.42
C ARG A 55 2.13 -0.64 11.86
N GLY A 56 1.60 -1.72 11.30
CA GLY A 56 2.09 -3.07 11.57
C GLY A 56 3.57 -3.22 11.24
N LEU A 57 4.04 -2.67 10.11
CA LEU A 57 5.44 -2.67 9.71
C LEU A 57 6.34 -1.91 10.69
N PHE A 58 5.88 -0.76 11.21
CA PHE A 58 6.66 0.10 12.10
C PHE A 58 6.67 -0.35 13.54
N THR A 59 5.60 -0.98 14.01
CA THR A 59 5.42 -1.32 15.44
C THR A 59 5.42 -2.81 15.73
N GLY A 60 5.29 -3.65 14.71
CA GLY A 60 5.08 -5.08 14.87
C GLY A 60 3.73 -5.44 15.52
N GLN A 61 2.83 -4.45 15.68
CA GLN A 61 1.54 -4.64 16.35
C GLN A 61 0.39 -4.54 15.36
N ARG A 62 -0.67 -5.30 15.60
CA ARG A 62 -1.85 -5.35 14.76
C ARG A 62 -2.66 -4.05 14.84
N SER A 63 -3.13 -3.59 13.69
CA SER A 63 -4.11 -2.50 13.59
C SER A 63 -5.54 -3.03 13.73
N PHE A 64 -5.81 -4.18 13.16
CA PHE A 64 -7.09 -4.87 13.26
C PHE A 64 -7.09 -5.89 14.41
N PRO A 65 -8.13 -5.97 15.24
CA PRO A 65 -9.37 -5.17 15.23
C PRO A 65 -9.12 -3.74 15.70
N TRP A 66 -9.82 -2.78 15.10
CA TRP A 66 -9.63 -1.34 15.32
C TRP A 66 -10.07 -0.91 16.72
N ARG A 67 -9.12 -0.87 17.65
CA ARG A 67 -9.37 -0.61 19.07
C ARG A 67 -9.15 0.84 19.47
N TYR A 68 -8.50 1.63 18.60
CA TYR A 68 -8.15 3.01 18.90
C TYR A 68 -9.04 3.97 18.12
N ASN A 69 -9.57 4.97 18.82
CA ASN A 69 -10.25 6.12 18.24
C ASN A 69 -9.66 7.39 18.80
N PHE A 70 -9.39 8.36 17.95
CA PHE A 70 -8.86 9.66 18.34
C PHE A 70 -9.70 10.76 17.68
N ASP A 71 -10.00 11.81 18.45
CA ASP A 71 -10.63 13.01 17.90
C ASP A 71 -9.73 13.65 16.84
N ARG A 72 -10.27 13.86 15.64
CA ARG A 72 -9.52 14.28 14.46
C ARG A 72 -10.28 15.30 13.63
N ARG A 73 -10.45 16.48 14.16
CA ARG A 73 -11.05 17.55 13.37
C ARG A 73 -10.19 17.95 12.19
N GLY A 74 -10.81 18.07 11.03
CA GLY A 74 -10.18 18.57 9.82
C GLY A 74 -9.26 17.57 9.11
N HIS A 75 -9.37 16.30 9.41
CA HIS A 75 -8.71 15.24 8.66
C HIS A 75 -9.62 14.73 7.56
N TRP A 76 -9.02 14.37 6.43
CA TRP A 76 -9.82 13.90 5.33
C TRP A 76 -10.22 12.44 5.47
N HIS A 77 -9.30 11.55 5.76
CA HIS A 77 -9.63 10.14 5.88
C HIS A 77 -9.96 9.78 7.32
N HIS A 78 -11.20 9.32 7.53
CA HIS A 78 -11.74 8.94 8.82
C HIS A 78 -12.21 7.49 8.76
N ALA A 79 -11.28 6.57 8.56
CA ALA A 79 -11.59 5.17 8.65
C ALA A 79 -11.12 4.62 10.01
N PRO A 80 -11.78 3.60 10.57
CA PRO A 80 -11.23 2.83 11.66
C PRO A 80 -9.79 2.38 11.32
N GLY A 81 -8.88 2.48 12.28
CA GLY A 81 -7.48 2.17 12.05
C GLY A 81 -6.60 3.32 11.51
N TRP A 82 -7.17 4.42 11.03
CA TRP A 82 -6.44 5.60 10.54
C TRP A 82 -6.08 6.60 11.65
N HIS A 83 -5.81 6.10 12.85
CA HIS A 83 -5.31 6.92 13.95
C HIS A 83 -3.77 7.01 13.91
N LYS A 84 -3.19 7.98 14.61
CA LYS A 84 -1.73 8.08 14.78
C LYS A 84 -1.18 6.87 15.55
N ILE A 85 0.08 6.53 15.34
CA ILE A 85 0.76 5.53 16.17
C ILE A 85 0.66 5.96 17.65
N PRO A 86 0.08 5.13 18.54
CA PRO A 86 -0.03 5.46 19.96
C PRO A 86 1.34 5.72 20.58
N PRO A 87 1.44 6.66 21.55
CA PRO A 87 2.72 6.97 22.21
C PRO A 87 3.37 5.78 22.91
N GLU A 88 2.59 4.83 23.36
CA GLU A 88 3.03 3.61 24.06
C GLU A 88 3.55 2.51 23.13
N GLN A 89 3.40 2.64 21.83
CA GLN A 89 3.92 1.70 20.85
C GLN A 89 5.28 2.20 20.34
N ASP A 90 6.34 1.44 20.60
CA ASP A 90 7.67 1.75 20.07
C ASP A 90 7.72 1.45 18.56
N THR A 91 8.35 2.32 17.79
CA THR A 91 8.63 2.08 16.38
C THR A 91 9.98 1.40 16.19
N ILE A 92 10.14 0.66 15.10
CA ILE A 92 11.44 0.06 14.73
C ILE A 92 12.54 1.11 14.64
N ALA A 93 12.23 2.33 14.18
CA ALA A 93 13.19 3.41 14.10
C ALA A 93 13.64 3.87 15.48
N GLU A 94 12.73 3.99 16.48
CA GLU A 94 13.09 4.33 17.85
C GLU A 94 13.97 3.26 18.50
N VAL A 95 13.62 1.98 18.29
CA VAL A 95 14.41 0.85 18.81
C VAL A 95 15.81 0.86 18.22
N LEU A 96 15.96 1.05 16.92
CA LEU A 96 17.25 1.05 16.22
C LEU A 96 18.07 2.31 16.55
N LEU A 97 17.44 3.48 16.64
CA LEU A 97 18.10 4.71 17.11
C LEU A 97 18.68 4.52 18.49
N GLY A 98 17.93 3.92 19.42
CA GLY A 98 18.40 3.57 20.77
C GLY A 98 19.56 2.56 20.79
N ARG A 99 19.84 1.90 19.66
CA ARG A 99 20.97 0.97 19.46
C ARG A 99 22.14 1.58 18.69
N GLY A 100 22.08 2.89 18.43
CA GLY A 100 23.14 3.62 17.76
C GLY A 100 23.10 3.57 16.24
N TYR A 101 21.97 3.18 15.64
CA TYR A 101 21.75 3.27 14.20
C TYR A 101 21.48 4.71 13.79
N LEU A 102 22.05 5.13 12.67
CA LEU A 102 21.60 6.33 11.98
C LEU A 102 20.29 5.98 11.23
N THR A 103 19.21 6.64 11.60
CA THR A 103 17.87 6.33 11.10
C THR A 103 17.38 7.41 10.13
N ALA A 104 16.92 7.01 8.96
CA ALA A 104 16.40 7.92 7.94
C ALA A 104 15.08 7.41 7.36
N CYS A 105 14.17 8.36 7.07
CA CYS A 105 12.93 8.13 6.35
C CYS A 105 12.84 9.10 5.19
N ILE A 106 12.65 8.58 3.97
CA ILE A 106 12.44 9.34 2.75
C ILE A 106 11.12 8.87 2.15
N ALA A 107 10.12 9.74 2.06
CA ALA A 107 8.77 9.32 1.74
C ALA A 107 7.97 10.41 1.00
N ASP A 108 7.08 9.98 0.09
CA ASP A 108 6.06 10.84 -0.50
C ASP A 108 4.63 10.44 -0.09
N THR A 109 4.48 9.39 0.69
CA THR A 109 3.18 8.95 1.26
C THR A 109 2.71 9.94 2.32
N TYR A 110 2.05 11.02 1.87
CA TYR A 110 1.68 12.16 2.70
C TYR A 110 0.74 11.80 3.87
N HIS A 111 0.02 10.69 3.78
CA HIS A 111 -0.84 10.18 4.86
C HIS A 111 -0.05 9.90 6.15
N MET A 112 1.22 9.51 6.07
CA MET A 112 2.10 9.28 7.23
C MET A 112 2.35 10.55 8.04
N PHE A 113 2.23 11.72 7.40
CA PHE A 113 2.60 13.02 7.98
C PHE A 113 1.41 13.97 8.14
N LYS A 114 0.23 13.62 7.66
CA LYS A 114 -0.95 14.51 7.63
C LYS A 114 -1.96 14.17 8.75
N PRO A 115 -2.15 15.05 9.71
CA PRO A 115 -1.33 16.20 10.11
C PRO A 115 -0.11 15.79 10.91
N THR A 116 -0.19 14.76 11.71
CA THR A 116 0.88 14.06 12.43
C THR A 116 0.39 12.67 12.78
N MET A 117 0.95 11.67 12.14
CA MET A 117 0.57 10.28 12.39
C MET A 117 1.62 9.50 13.18
N ASN A 118 2.65 10.21 13.70
CA ASN A 118 3.76 9.69 14.51
C ASN A 118 4.71 8.73 13.76
N PHE A 119 4.61 8.62 12.45
CA PHE A 119 5.54 7.79 11.66
C PHE A 119 6.95 8.37 11.58
N SER A 120 7.13 9.65 11.88
CA SER A 120 8.46 10.28 11.93
C SER A 120 9.24 10.01 13.23
N ARG A 121 8.63 9.35 14.21
CA ARG A 121 9.29 9.03 15.49
C ARG A 121 10.48 8.09 15.28
N GLY A 122 11.58 8.42 15.92
CA GLY A 122 12.81 7.63 15.87
C GLY A 122 13.68 7.84 14.63
N PHE A 123 13.29 8.68 13.67
CA PHE A 123 14.12 9.02 12.53
C PHE A 123 14.93 10.28 12.79
N ALA A 124 16.26 10.17 12.68
CA ALA A 124 17.19 11.30 12.79
C ALA A 124 17.20 12.16 11.52
N HIS A 125 16.86 11.57 10.37
CA HIS A 125 16.68 12.26 9.08
C HIS A 125 15.27 12.00 8.55
N LEU A 126 14.60 13.05 8.06
CA LEU A 126 13.28 12.96 7.46
C LEU A 126 13.24 13.84 6.20
N ASP A 127 13.08 13.21 5.06
CA ASP A 127 12.75 13.90 3.81
C ASP A 127 11.33 13.55 3.35
N PHE A 128 10.47 14.55 3.33
CA PHE A 128 9.10 14.41 2.86
C PHE A 128 8.92 15.05 1.49
N VAL A 129 8.91 14.21 0.46
CA VAL A 129 8.65 14.60 -0.93
C VAL A 129 7.17 14.91 -1.09
N ARG A 130 6.86 16.17 -1.37
CA ARG A 130 5.50 16.69 -1.42
C ARG A 130 4.86 16.57 -2.79
N GLY A 131 3.52 16.45 -2.79
CA GLY A 131 2.69 16.67 -3.97
C GLY A 131 1.82 15.51 -4.42
N GLN A 132 1.91 14.33 -3.77
CA GLN A 132 1.09 13.17 -4.14
C GLN A 132 -0.39 13.38 -3.82
N GLU A 133 -1.23 12.73 -4.60
CA GLU A 133 -2.69 12.67 -4.48
C GLU A 133 -3.30 14.02 -4.02
N SER A 134 -3.91 14.05 -2.85
CA SER A 134 -4.56 15.23 -2.28
C SER A 134 -3.69 15.94 -1.23
N ASP A 135 -2.36 15.82 -1.32
CA ASP A 135 -1.44 16.59 -0.47
C ASP A 135 -1.68 18.10 -0.66
N ASN A 136 -1.89 18.81 0.43
CA ASN A 136 -2.08 20.27 0.43
C ASN A 136 -0.75 21.02 0.31
N TRP A 137 0.04 20.70 -0.71
CA TRP A 137 1.37 21.30 -0.95
C TRP A 137 1.30 22.64 -1.65
N ARG A 138 0.61 22.68 -2.80
CA ARG A 138 0.49 23.92 -3.60
C ARG A 138 -0.96 24.33 -3.74
N SER A 139 -1.17 25.64 -3.73
CA SER A 139 -2.46 26.26 -4.04
C SER A 139 -2.35 27.04 -5.35
N GLY A 140 -3.49 27.32 -5.97
CA GLY A 140 -3.55 28.08 -7.20
C GLY A 140 -4.99 28.24 -7.69
N ASP A 141 -5.19 29.13 -8.68
CA ASP A 141 -6.46 29.22 -9.38
C ASP A 141 -6.70 27.92 -10.16
N PRO A 142 -7.84 27.21 -9.97
CA PRO A 142 -8.12 25.98 -10.70
C PRO A 142 -8.09 26.12 -12.22
N ARG A 143 -8.35 27.32 -12.75
CA ARG A 143 -8.25 27.61 -14.20
C ARG A 143 -6.84 27.40 -14.77
N LEU A 144 -5.81 27.44 -13.92
CA LEU A 144 -4.42 27.18 -14.34
C LEU A 144 -4.17 25.76 -14.83
N ILE A 145 -5.07 24.83 -14.50
CA ILE A 145 -4.96 23.40 -14.85
C ILE A 145 -6.19 22.90 -15.65
N GLU A 146 -7.04 23.79 -16.13
CA GLU A 146 -8.27 23.42 -16.83
C GLU A 146 -8.01 22.54 -18.05
N ASP A 147 -7.04 22.90 -18.88
CA ASP A 147 -6.68 22.13 -20.08
C ASP A 147 -6.14 20.73 -19.72
N GLN A 148 -5.40 20.62 -18.61
CA GLN A 148 -4.94 19.34 -18.10
C GLN A 148 -6.12 18.52 -17.56
N LEU A 149 -6.99 19.14 -16.76
CA LEU A 149 -8.17 18.46 -16.20
C LEU A 149 -9.07 17.88 -17.30
N ARG A 150 -9.26 18.61 -18.42
CA ARG A 150 -10.02 18.15 -19.59
C ARG A 150 -9.49 16.85 -20.19
N GLN A 151 -8.22 16.52 -20.01
CA GLN A 151 -7.62 15.27 -20.49
C GLN A 151 -7.97 14.07 -19.60
N HIS A 152 -8.46 14.33 -18.36
CA HIS A 152 -8.62 13.32 -17.32
C HIS A 152 -10.06 13.11 -16.88
N VAL A 153 -11.02 13.91 -17.34
CA VAL A 153 -12.42 13.84 -16.89
C VAL A 153 -13.39 13.93 -18.08
N ARG A 154 -14.63 13.48 -17.86
CA ARG A 154 -15.73 13.63 -18.83
C ARG A 154 -16.13 15.10 -19.00
N GLU A 155 -16.69 15.40 -20.16
CA GLU A 155 -17.31 16.71 -20.44
C GLU A 155 -18.85 16.59 -20.34
N PRO A 156 -19.56 17.61 -19.81
CA PRO A 156 -19.01 18.85 -19.23
C PRO A 156 -18.32 18.58 -17.88
N ILE A 157 -17.28 19.37 -17.56
CA ILE A 157 -16.52 19.16 -16.32
C ILE A 157 -17.39 19.41 -15.10
N ASN A 158 -17.51 18.42 -14.23
CA ASN A 158 -18.05 18.60 -12.88
C ASN A 158 -16.92 18.87 -11.89
N TRP A 159 -16.51 20.12 -11.80
CA TRP A 159 -15.39 20.53 -10.96
C TRP A 159 -15.49 20.08 -9.49
N GLN A 160 -16.71 20.03 -8.94
CA GLN A 160 -16.91 19.69 -7.54
C GLN A 160 -16.68 18.20 -7.24
N GLN A 161 -16.88 17.34 -8.22
CA GLN A 161 -16.60 15.91 -8.09
C GLN A 161 -15.09 15.62 -8.17
N HIS A 162 -14.31 16.51 -8.78
CA HIS A 162 -12.90 16.29 -9.06
C HIS A 162 -11.94 17.10 -8.15
N THR A 163 -12.37 17.51 -6.95
CA THR A 163 -11.54 18.34 -6.06
C THR A 163 -10.17 17.71 -5.74
N GLY A 164 -10.10 16.40 -5.56
CA GLY A 164 -8.84 15.68 -5.34
C GLY A 164 -7.91 15.76 -6.56
N LEU A 165 -8.45 15.50 -7.75
CA LEU A 165 -7.70 15.59 -9.00
C LEU A 165 -7.25 17.03 -9.31
N VAL A 166 -8.09 18.04 -9.05
CA VAL A 166 -7.73 19.45 -9.18
C VAL A 166 -6.55 19.79 -8.26
N ASN A 167 -6.58 19.33 -7.00
CA ASN A 167 -5.47 19.52 -6.07
C ASN A 167 -4.18 18.86 -6.57
N TYR A 168 -4.28 17.61 -7.01
CA TYR A 168 -3.16 16.88 -7.60
C TYR A 168 -2.55 17.64 -8.78
N LEU A 169 -3.34 18.04 -9.77
CA LEU A 169 -2.85 18.75 -10.94
C LEU A 169 -2.21 20.11 -10.58
N LEU A 170 -2.75 20.83 -9.59
CA LEU A 170 -2.11 22.04 -9.06
C LEU A 170 -0.72 21.73 -8.46
N ASN A 171 -0.57 20.62 -7.79
CA ASN A 171 0.71 20.17 -7.27
C ASN A 171 1.70 19.85 -8.40
N GLN A 172 1.23 19.19 -9.46
CA GLN A 172 2.06 18.66 -10.55
C GLN A 172 2.35 19.66 -11.69
N ARG A 173 1.72 20.82 -11.72
CA ARG A 173 1.79 21.80 -12.83
C ARG A 173 3.21 22.26 -13.22
N HIS A 174 4.21 22.01 -12.37
CA HIS A 174 5.60 22.42 -12.61
C HIS A 174 6.52 21.29 -13.05
N ARG A 175 6.01 20.07 -13.22
CA ARG A 175 6.78 18.96 -13.81
C ARG A 175 7.31 19.36 -15.19
N ARG A 176 8.56 19.02 -15.49
CA ARG A 176 9.24 19.30 -16.78
C ARG A 176 9.93 18.05 -17.34
N SER A 177 10.39 17.18 -16.48
CA SER A 177 11.13 15.97 -16.80
C SER A 177 10.66 14.80 -15.92
N GLU A 178 11.16 13.60 -16.19
CA GLU A 178 10.91 12.42 -15.35
C GLU A 178 11.42 12.59 -13.91
N ASP A 179 12.50 13.37 -13.74
CA ASP A 179 13.10 13.58 -12.43
C ASP A 179 12.23 14.48 -11.51
N ASP A 180 11.20 15.12 -12.07
CA ASP A 180 10.23 15.91 -11.30
C ASP A 180 9.08 15.08 -10.72
N TYR A 181 8.93 13.81 -11.14
CA TYR A 181 7.92 12.92 -10.61
C TYR A 181 8.27 12.50 -9.17
N SER A 182 7.25 12.33 -8.34
CA SER A 182 7.45 12.07 -6.91
C SER A 182 8.27 10.81 -6.65
N CYS A 183 7.95 9.71 -7.33
CA CYS A 183 8.74 8.48 -7.28
C CYS A 183 10.22 8.72 -7.58
N ALA A 184 10.54 9.40 -8.71
CA ALA A 184 11.93 9.69 -9.06
C ALA A 184 12.63 10.52 -7.99
N ARG A 185 11.96 11.51 -7.43
CA ARG A 185 12.50 12.37 -6.36
C ARG A 185 12.77 11.61 -5.07
N VAL A 186 11.88 10.68 -4.69
CA VAL A 186 12.07 9.79 -3.53
C VAL A 186 13.35 8.96 -3.71
N PHE A 187 13.50 8.29 -4.84
CA PHE A 187 14.66 7.43 -5.08
C PHE A 187 15.95 8.21 -5.31
N HIS A 188 15.91 9.42 -5.89
CA HIS A 188 17.08 10.32 -5.96
C HIS A 188 17.51 10.75 -4.55
N SER A 189 16.59 11.22 -3.71
CA SER A 189 16.90 11.58 -2.33
C SER A 189 17.49 10.40 -1.54
N ALA A 190 17.01 9.19 -1.78
CA ALA A 190 17.57 7.99 -1.15
C ALA A 190 19.00 7.69 -1.61
N CYS A 191 19.30 7.87 -2.90
CA CYS A 191 20.66 7.73 -3.42
C CYS A 191 21.60 8.79 -2.82
N ASP A 192 21.19 10.06 -2.83
CA ASP A 192 21.97 11.17 -2.26
C ASP A 192 22.25 10.93 -0.76
N TRP A 193 21.21 10.45 -0.03
CA TRP A 193 21.38 10.14 1.39
C TRP A 193 22.38 9.00 1.60
N LEU A 194 22.37 7.95 0.77
CA LEU A 194 23.32 6.85 0.84
C LEU A 194 24.74 7.32 0.53
N ASP A 195 24.92 8.20 -0.47
CA ASP A 195 26.23 8.77 -0.79
C ASP A 195 26.85 9.47 0.41
N ASP A 196 26.06 10.27 1.10
CA ASP A 196 26.52 11.06 2.24
C ASP A 196 26.73 10.24 3.52
N ASN A 197 25.96 9.13 3.73
CA ASN A 197 25.81 8.53 5.06
C ASN A 197 26.24 7.05 5.14
N HIS A 198 26.51 6.35 4.04
CA HIS A 198 26.79 4.89 4.07
C HIS A 198 27.99 4.49 4.95
N GLN A 199 28.91 5.41 5.26
CA GLN A 199 30.07 5.20 6.12
C GLN A 199 29.90 5.72 7.56
N ALA A 200 28.76 6.31 7.90
CA ALA A 200 28.54 6.95 9.21
C ALA A 200 28.29 5.94 10.34
N GLY A 201 28.26 4.64 10.07
CA GLY A 201 27.97 3.55 11.02
C GLY A 201 26.77 2.72 10.55
N PRO A 202 26.25 1.80 11.37
CA PRO A 202 25.07 1.05 10.98
C PRO A 202 23.89 1.99 10.80
N PHE A 203 23.10 1.76 9.75
CA PHE A 203 21.94 2.59 9.44
C PHE A 203 20.68 1.79 9.19
N PHE A 204 19.54 2.47 9.40
CA PHE A 204 18.22 2.04 9.02
C PHE A 204 17.62 3.11 8.09
N LEU A 205 17.41 2.76 6.84
CA LEU A 205 16.81 3.63 5.83
C LEU A 205 15.42 3.07 5.43
N TRP A 206 14.37 3.83 5.71
CA TRP A 206 13.01 3.58 5.24
C TRP A 206 12.72 4.47 4.03
N ILE A 207 12.38 3.87 2.91
CA ILE A 207 11.98 4.54 1.67
C ILE A 207 10.52 4.17 1.42
N ASP A 208 9.66 5.16 1.23
CA ASP A 208 8.24 4.95 1.04
C ASP A 208 7.78 5.70 -0.21
N SER A 209 7.48 4.97 -1.28
CA SER A 209 6.97 5.52 -2.53
C SER A 209 5.47 5.30 -2.61
N PHE A 210 4.72 6.39 -2.81
CA PHE A 210 3.28 6.33 -3.02
C PHE A 210 2.92 5.76 -4.40
N ASP A 211 3.79 5.91 -5.40
CA ASP A 211 3.59 5.24 -6.67
C ASP A 211 3.82 3.71 -6.53
N PRO A 212 2.98 2.87 -7.19
CA PRO A 212 1.97 3.16 -8.23
C PRO A 212 0.52 3.36 -7.73
N HIS A 213 0.29 4.06 -6.61
CA HIS A 213 -1.06 4.45 -6.17
C HIS A 213 -1.67 5.46 -7.17
N GLU A 214 -2.99 5.44 -7.33
CA GLU A 214 -3.67 6.48 -8.12
C GLU A 214 -3.49 7.89 -7.52
N PRO A 215 -3.42 8.95 -8.33
CA PRO A 215 -3.66 9.05 -9.78
C PRO A 215 -2.58 8.37 -10.62
N TRP A 216 -2.96 7.48 -11.54
CA TRP A 216 -2.04 6.77 -12.42
C TRP A 216 -1.59 7.68 -13.57
N ASP A 217 -0.58 8.48 -13.31
CA ASP A 217 -0.08 9.55 -14.18
C ASP A 217 1.43 9.37 -14.49
N PRO A 218 1.83 8.20 -15.05
CA PRO A 218 3.22 7.95 -15.40
C PRO A 218 3.70 8.90 -16.51
N PRO A 219 5.00 9.11 -16.67
CA PRO A 219 5.50 9.72 -17.90
C PRO A 219 4.94 8.96 -19.11
N LYS A 220 4.26 9.68 -20.01
CA LYS A 220 3.43 9.13 -21.10
C LYS A 220 4.05 7.94 -21.84
N LYS A 221 5.36 7.99 -22.10
CA LYS A 221 6.07 6.92 -22.82
C LYS A 221 5.97 5.53 -22.14
N TYR A 222 5.79 5.47 -20.80
CA TYR A 222 5.65 4.19 -20.10
C TYR A 222 4.26 3.60 -20.27
N ALA A 223 3.21 4.40 -20.20
CA ALA A 223 1.86 3.93 -20.53
C ALA A 223 1.74 3.51 -22.01
N ASP A 224 2.43 4.23 -22.91
CA ASP A 224 2.44 3.95 -24.34
C ASP A 224 3.14 2.61 -24.69
N LEU A 225 3.98 2.07 -23.80
CA LEU A 225 4.52 0.69 -23.96
C LEU A 225 3.43 -0.37 -23.98
N TYR A 226 2.30 -0.10 -23.33
CA TYR A 226 1.20 -1.05 -23.15
C TYR A 226 0.02 -0.77 -24.04
N PHE A 227 -0.24 0.51 -24.34
CA PHE A 227 -1.29 0.91 -25.27
C PHE A 227 -0.99 2.29 -25.90
N GLY A 228 -0.06 2.33 -26.85
CA GLY A 228 0.47 3.56 -27.48
C GLY A 228 -0.43 4.17 -28.54
N ASP A 229 -1.17 3.35 -29.31
CA ASP A 229 -2.07 3.81 -30.37
C ASP A 229 -3.43 4.30 -29.83
N TYR A 230 -3.40 5.02 -28.71
CA TYR A 230 -4.59 5.55 -28.05
C TYR A 230 -4.64 7.08 -28.15
N SER A 231 -5.77 7.60 -28.64
CA SER A 231 -6.02 9.03 -28.85
C SER A 231 -7.12 9.61 -27.95
N GLY A 232 -7.63 8.82 -27.00
CA GLY A 232 -8.66 9.24 -26.05
C GLY A 232 -8.08 9.94 -24.82
N LYS A 233 -8.92 10.10 -23.80
CA LYS A 233 -8.54 10.72 -22.51
C LYS A 233 -7.83 9.72 -21.60
N ASP A 234 -6.81 10.16 -20.89
CA ASP A 234 -6.13 9.40 -19.83
C ASP A 234 -6.86 9.61 -18.50
N PHE A 235 -7.76 8.68 -18.14
CA PHE A 235 -8.44 8.72 -16.83
C PHE A 235 -7.49 8.24 -15.73
N ILE A 236 -6.64 9.13 -15.27
CA ILE A 236 -5.61 8.83 -14.23
C ILE A 236 -6.21 8.51 -12.86
N THR A 237 -7.45 8.89 -12.63
CA THR A 237 -8.28 8.40 -11.52
C THR A 237 -9.40 7.54 -12.12
N PRO A 238 -9.37 6.21 -11.97
CA PRO A 238 -10.31 5.31 -12.67
C PRO A 238 -11.79 5.65 -12.47
N GLY A 239 -12.15 6.15 -11.29
CA GLY A 239 -13.51 6.58 -10.97
C GLY A 239 -14.08 7.64 -11.93
N ALA A 240 -13.23 8.50 -12.49
CA ALA A 240 -13.67 9.52 -13.44
C ALA A 240 -14.14 8.93 -14.79
N ALA A 241 -13.72 7.73 -15.13
CA ALA A 241 -14.18 7.03 -16.33
C ALA A 241 -15.62 6.49 -16.20
N ASN A 242 -16.11 6.28 -14.99
CA ASN A 242 -17.45 5.73 -14.71
C ASN A 242 -18.57 6.76 -14.86
N GLU A 243 -18.26 8.03 -15.10
CA GLU A 243 -19.26 9.08 -15.30
C GLU A 243 -19.97 8.94 -16.67
N GLY A 244 -21.21 9.38 -16.74
CA GLY A 244 -22.03 9.28 -17.96
C GLY A 244 -22.38 7.84 -18.31
N ASP A 245 -22.12 7.43 -19.57
CA ASP A 245 -22.46 6.10 -20.08
C ASP A 245 -21.44 5.00 -19.67
N GLY A 246 -20.47 5.35 -18.81
CA GLY A 246 -19.38 4.46 -18.40
C GLY A 246 -18.24 4.36 -19.39
N PRO A 247 -17.19 3.58 -19.08
CA PRO A 247 -16.00 3.50 -19.89
C PRO A 247 -16.17 2.57 -21.10
N THR A 248 -15.56 2.96 -22.22
CA THR A 248 -15.38 2.08 -23.40
C THR A 248 -14.24 1.09 -23.17
N ASP A 249 -14.18 0.00 -23.98
CA ASP A 249 -13.07 -0.96 -23.91
C ASP A 249 -11.70 -0.31 -24.15
N GLY A 250 -11.62 0.70 -25.02
CA GLY A 250 -10.39 1.44 -25.26
C GLY A 250 -9.93 2.21 -24.02
N GLU A 251 -10.86 2.85 -23.32
CA GLU A 251 -10.59 3.55 -22.07
C GLU A 251 -10.18 2.61 -20.94
N LEU A 252 -10.86 1.46 -20.81
CA LEU A 252 -10.50 0.43 -19.82
C LEU A 252 -9.07 -0.09 -20.05
N ARG A 253 -8.71 -0.39 -21.31
CA ARG A 253 -7.35 -0.79 -21.67
C ARG A 253 -6.32 0.32 -21.42
N ARG A 254 -6.71 1.58 -21.64
CA ARG A 254 -5.80 2.70 -21.36
C ARG A 254 -5.58 2.90 -19.86
N ILE A 255 -6.62 2.76 -19.03
CA ILE A 255 -6.50 2.81 -17.58
C ILE A 255 -5.54 1.72 -17.07
N GLU A 256 -5.66 0.49 -17.59
CA GLU A 256 -4.73 -0.58 -17.27
C GLU A 256 -3.28 -0.23 -17.70
N ALA A 257 -3.13 0.33 -18.90
CA ALA A 257 -1.82 0.77 -19.41
C ALA A 257 -1.20 1.90 -18.58
N LEU A 258 -1.99 2.80 -18.00
CA LEU A 258 -1.51 3.83 -17.09
C LEU A 258 -0.92 3.20 -15.81
N TYR A 259 -1.63 2.27 -15.18
CA TYR A 259 -1.10 1.56 -14.01
C TYR A 259 0.19 0.78 -14.33
N LEU A 260 0.20 0.01 -15.44
CA LEU A 260 1.39 -0.73 -15.86
C LEU A 260 2.57 0.21 -16.20
N GLY A 261 2.26 1.41 -16.71
CA GLY A 261 3.24 2.47 -16.93
C GLY A 261 3.86 2.97 -15.63
N GLU A 262 3.04 3.16 -14.57
CA GLU A 262 3.54 3.49 -13.23
C GLU A 262 4.43 2.37 -12.68
N VAL A 263 3.98 1.12 -12.75
CA VAL A 263 4.75 -0.05 -12.31
C VAL A 263 6.14 -0.07 -12.99
N THR A 264 6.19 0.15 -14.31
CA THR A 264 7.46 0.19 -15.06
C THR A 264 8.32 1.39 -14.67
N PHE A 265 7.73 2.53 -14.40
CA PHE A 265 8.47 3.72 -13.98
C PHE A 265 9.04 3.57 -12.56
N VAL A 266 8.28 3.00 -11.65
CA VAL A 266 8.73 2.63 -10.30
C VAL A 266 9.89 1.65 -10.37
N ASP A 267 9.78 0.60 -11.19
CA ASP A 267 10.87 -0.38 -11.40
C ASP A 267 12.17 0.29 -11.86
N LYS A 268 12.08 1.25 -12.80
CA LYS A 268 13.24 2.03 -13.24
C LYS A 268 13.85 2.85 -12.10
N CYS A 269 13.01 3.48 -11.27
CA CYS A 269 13.49 4.30 -10.16
C CYS A 269 14.18 3.45 -9.08
N ILE A 270 13.59 2.30 -8.74
CA ILE A 270 14.22 1.31 -7.84
C ILE A 270 15.54 0.80 -8.41
N GLY A 271 15.60 0.53 -9.71
CA GLY A 271 16.83 0.06 -10.36
C GLY A 271 18.02 0.98 -10.08
N ARG A 272 17.83 2.32 -10.12
CA ARG A 272 18.88 3.29 -9.76
C ARG A 272 19.36 3.12 -8.31
N LEU A 273 18.46 2.92 -7.37
CA LEU A 273 18.82 2.69 -5.97
C LEU A 273 19.57 1.38 -5.77
N LEU A 274 19.13 0.29 -6.43
CA LEU A 274 19.79 -1.01 -6.35
C LEU A 274 21.20 -0.94 -6.94
N ASP A 275 21.39 -0.22 -8.06
CA ASP A 275 22.70 0.04 -8.65
C ASP A 275 23.59 0.89 -7.71
N GLN A 276 23.01 1.87 -7.00
CA GLN A 276 23.75 2.67 -6.02
C GLN A 276 24.21 1.81 -4.82
N ILE A 277 23.33 0.96 -4.27
CA ILE A 277 23.67 0.01 -3.20
C ILE A 277 24.86 -0.87 -3.62
N LYS A 278 24.85 -1.36 -4.86
CA LYS A 278 25.94 -2.17 -5.42
C LYS A 278 27.23 -1.37 -5.62
N THR A 279 27.12 -0.15 -6.15
CA THR A 279 28.26 0.76 -6.37
C THR A 279 28.96 1.09 -5.06
N LEU A 280 28.21 1.30 -3.99
CA LEU A 280 28.73 1.56 -2.64
C LEU A 280 29.19 0.28 -1.92
N LYS A 281 29.06 -0.90 -2.53
CA LYS A 281 29.43 -2.21 -1.97
C LYS A 281 28.72 -2.53 -0.65
N LEU A 282 27.46 -2.15 -0.55
CA LEU A 282 26.65 -2.37 0.64
C LEU A 282 25.98 -3.74 0.70
N GLU A 283 26.04 -4.53 -0.36
CA GLU A 283 25.33 -5.81 -0.49
C GLU A 283 25.75 -6.84 0.55
N ASP A 284 27.04 -6.83 0.96
CA ASP A 284 27.61 -7.81 1.88
C ASP A 284 27.27 -7.57 3.37
N ASP A 285 26.71 -6.40 3.69
CA ASP A 285 26.39 -6.04 5.07
C ASP A 285 25.01 -5.34 5.26
N THR A 286 24.15 -5.41 4.26
CA THR A 286 22.85 -4.72 4.26
C THR A 286 21.71 -5.68 3.94
N ILE A 287 20.72 -5.75 4.82
CA ILE A 287 19.43 -6.34 4.53
C ILE A 287 18.63 -5.35 3.68
N VAL A 288 18.17 -5.77 2.52
CA VAL A 288 17.30 -4.97 1.65
C VAL A 288 15.94 -5.65 1.56
N VAL A 289 14.89 -4.94 1.98
CA VAL A 289 13.50 -5.39 1.90
C VAL A 289 12.78 -4.56 0.85
N VAL A 290 12.11 -5.21 -0.11
CA VAL A 290 11.14 -4.58 -1.01
C VAL A 290 9.78 -5.17 -0.70
N LEU A 291 8.82 -4.30 -0.39
CA LEU A 291 7.47 -4.73 -0.05
C LEU A 291 6.42 -3.77 -0.61
N SER A 292 5.18 -4.24 -0.68
CA SER A 292 4.01 -3.37 -0.89
C SER A 292 3.13 -3.36 0.34
N ASP A 293 2.28 -2.34 0.47
CA ASP A 293 1.30 -2.27 1.55
C ASP A 293 -0.02 -2.95 1.18
N HIS A 294 -0.41 -2.94 -0.08
CA HIS A 294 -1.53 -3.67 -0.69
C HIS A 294 -1.43 -3.63 -2.22
N GLY A 295 -2.41 -4.19 -2.90
CA GLY A 295 -2.56 -4.09 -4.34
C GLY A 295 -3.76 -3.25 -4.76
N THR A 296 -4.28 -3.51 -5.97
CA THR A 296 -5.44 -2.82 -6.57
C THR A 296 -6.10 -3.71 -7.61
N GLN A 297 -7.40 -3.50 -7.84
CA GLN A 297 -8.09 -4.13 -8.97
C GLN A 297 -7.66 -3.51 -10.30
N LEU A 298 -7.38 -4.37 -11.27
CA LEU A 298 -7.12 -4.04 -12.66
C LEU A 298 -8.05 -4.87 -13.55
N ARG A 299 -9.31 -4.53 -13.57
CA ARG A 299 -10.41 -5.30 -14.19
C ARG A 299 -10.69 -6.64 -13.50
N ASP A 300 -10.02 -6.95 -12.40
CA ASP A 300 -10.39 -8.10 -11.58
C ASP A 300 -11.84 -7.92 -11.15
N GLN A 301 -12.68 -8.94 -11.38
CA GLN A 301 -14.12 -8.90 -11.16
C GLN A 301 -14.84 -7.68 -11.81
N GLY A 302 -14.26 -7.15 -12.90
CA GLY A 302 -14.84 -6.08 -13.71
C GLY A 302 -14.62 -4.66 -13.20
N SER A 303 -13.80 -4.46 -12.16
CA SER A 303 -13.57 -3.17 -11.51
C SER A 303 -12.11 -2.71 -11.55
N PHE A 304 -11.90 -1.44 -11.23
CA PHE A 304 -10.60 -0.83 -10.98
C PHE A 304 -10.56 -0.20 -9.59
N GLY A 305 -9.35 -0.12 -9.02
CA GLY A 305 -9.13 0.51 -7.73
C GLY A 305 -9.24 -0.47 -6.58
N LYS A 306 -9.64 0.01 -5.40
CA LYS A 306 -9.66 -0.78 -4.17
C LYS A 306 -10.84 -0.40 -3.29
N ALA A 307 -11.44 -1.41 -2.66
CA ALA A 307 -12.55 -1.22 -1.73
C ALA A 307 -12.49 -2.24 -0.60
N SER A 308 -13.10 -1.92 0.54
CA SER A 308 -13.19 -2.85 1.67
C SER A 308 -13.98 -4.12 1.35
N ALA A 309 -14.84 -4.08 0.33
CA ALA A 309 -15.60 -5.24 -0.13
C ALA A 309 -14.70 -6.30 -0.80
N GLU A 310 -13.57 -5.91 -1.35
CA GLU A 310 -12.74 -6.73 -2.23
C GLU A 310 -11.52 -7.28 -1.50
N LEU A 311 -11.75 -8.18 -0.51
CA LEU A 311 -10.68 -8.82 0.28
C LEU A 311 -10.07 -10.04 -0.42
N HIS A 312 -9.72 -9.87 -1.69
CA HIS A 312 -9.08 -10.86 -2.55
C HIS A 312 -7.58 -10.59 -2.70
N PRO A 313 -6.78 -11.55 -3.20
CA PRO A 313 -5.33 -11.41 -3.31
C PRO A 313 -4.88 -10.20 -4.11
N PHE A 314 -5.61 -9.79 -5.16
CA PHE A 314 -5.26 -8.61 -5.94
C PHE A 314 -5.22 -7.31 -5.11
N ASN A 315 -5.94 -7.26 -3.98
CA ASN A 315 -5.91 -6.14 -3.04
C ASN A 315 -5.10 -6.43 -1.77
N THR A 316 -5.13 -7.68 -1.27
CA THR A 316 -4.68 -7.99 0.09
C THR A 316 -3.31 -8.65 0.17
N GLN A 317 -2.84 -9.28 -0.91
CA GLN A 317 -1.53 -9.90 -0.96
C GLN A 317 -0.44 -8.86 -1.17
N LEU A 318 0.63 -8.98 -0.41
CA LEU A 318 1.77 -8.07 -0.42
C LEU A 318 2.92 -8.68 -1.23
N ASN A 319 3.67 -7.84 -1.95
CA ASN A 319 5.06 -8.19 -2.23
C ASN A 319 5.82 -8.22 -0.90
N LEU A 320 6.63 -9.22 -0.69
CA LEU A 320 7.61 -9.26 0.38
C LEU A 320 8.85 -10.00 -0.12
N LEU A 321 9.85 -9.23 -0.51
CA LEU A 321 11.14 -9.70 -0.99
C LEU A 321 12.21 -9.27 0.01
N VAL A 322 13.06 -10.21 0.43
CA VAL A 322 14.14 -9.93 1.39
C VAL A 322 15.46 -10.43 0.81
N ARG A 323 16.37 -9.51 0.47
CA ARG A 323 17.76 -9.85 0.19
C ARG A 323 18.56 -9.70 1.48
N HIS A 324 19.09 -10.79 1.97
CA HIS A 324 19.90 -10.83 3.17
C HIS A 324 21.33 -11.25 2.82
N PRO A 325 22.41 -10.61 3.34
CA PRO A 325 23.80 -10.93 2.99
C PRO A 325 24.15 -12.41 3.12
N ASN A 326 23.62 -13.06 4.13
CA ASN A 326 23.84 -14.49 4.40
C ASN A 326 22.61 -15.36 4.10
N GLY A 327 21.59 -14.82 3.41
CA GLY A 327 20.36 -15.53 3.07
C GLY A 327 20.47 -16.31 1.76
N PRO A 328 19.56 -17.26 1.54
CA PRO A 328 19.46 -17.94 0.26
C PRO A 328 18.99 -16.97 -0.84
N LYS A 329 19.42 -17.24 -2.08
CA LYS A 329 18.94 -16.54 -3.28
C LYS A 329 17.87 -17.38 -3.98
N ASN A 330 16.99 -16.72 -4.74
CA ASN A 330 15.89 -17.36 -5.47
C ASN A 330 15.13 -18.37 -4.61
N HIS A 331 14.80 -17.97 -3.39
CA HIS A 331 14.20 -18.86 -2.40
C HIS A 331 12.74 -18.45 -2.12
N GLN A 332 11.80 -19.36 -2.35
CA GLN A 332 10.39 -19.12 -2.09
C GLN A 332 9.99 -19.69 -0.73
N VAL A 333 9.27 -18.89 0.06
CA VAL A 333 8.68 -19.29 1.34
C VAL A 333 7.15 -19.26 1.20
N PRO A 334 6.48 -20.45 1.07
CA PRO A 334 5.04 -20.52 0.83
C PRO A 334 4.20 -20.54 2.12
N ALA A 335 4.75 -20.10 3.24
CA ALA A 335 4.04 -19.99 4.51
C ALA A 335 3.24 -18.68 4.59
N PHE A 336 2.14 -18.67 5.33
CA PHE A 336 1.39 -17.46 5.63
C PHE A 336 2.18 -16.57 6.57
N VAL A 337 2.43 -15.33 6.13
CA VAL A 337 3.05 -14.25 6.91
C VAL A 337 2.23 -12.97 6.77
N GLN A 338 2.34 -12.07 7.74
CA GLN A 338 1.65 -10.78 7.70
C GLN A 338 2.64 -9.62 7.93
N ASN A 339 2.24 -8.41 7.57
CA ASN A 339 3.09 -7.21 7.62
C ASN A 339 3.70 -6.96 9.01
N HIS A 340 3.00 -7.23 10.11
CA HIS A 340 3.50 -7.04 11.48
C HIS A 340 4.60 -8.04 11.88
N ASP A 341 4.85 -9.11 11.09
CA ASP A 341 5.94 -10.05 11.31
C ASP A 341 7.32 -9.46 10.90
N LEU A 342 7.33 -8.40 10.10
CA LEU A 342 8.58 -7.84 9.56
C LEU A 342 9.45 -7.25 10.66
N MET A 343 8.88 -6.45 11.57
CA MET A 343 9.66 -5.80 12.63
C MET A 343 10.38 -6.80 13.54
N PRO A 344 9.71 -7.81 14.16
CA PRO A 344 10.42 -8.78 15.00
C PRO A 344 11.46 -9.58 14.20
N THR A 345 11.21 -9.86 12.93
CA THR A 345 12.18 -10.54 12.06
C THR A 345 13.45 -9.71 11.87
N LEU A 346 13.32 -8.44 11.47
CA LEU A 346 14.48 -7.57 11.26
C LEU A 346 15.26 -7.35 12.56
N LEU A 347 14.58 -7.12 13.66
CA LEU A 347 15.22 -6.99 14.97
C LEU A 347 15.91 -8.29 15.39
N GLY A 348 15.32 -9.45 15.12
CA GLY A 348 15.90 -10.78 15.37
C GLY A 348 17.22 -10.97 14.62
N GLN A 349 17.32 -10.53 13.34
CA GLN A 349 18.56 -10.60 12.56
C GLN A 349 19.70 -9.73 13.14
N LEU A 350 19.35 -8.73 13.94
CA LEU A 350 20.30 -7.87 14.65
C LEU A 350 20.57 -8.31 16.09
N GLY A 351 19.98 -9.44 16.55
CA GLY A 351 20.06 -9.90 17.92
C GLY A 351 19.36 -8.99 18.93
N VAL A 352 18.38 -8.22 18.49
CA VAL A 352 17.57 -7.32 19.34
C VAL A 352 16.31 -8.08 19.79
N PRO A 353 16.15 -8.38 21.10
CA PRO A 353 14.94 -9.02 21.59
C PRO A 353 13.70 -8.15 21.31
N CYS A 354 12.64 -8.79 20.82
CA CYS A 354 11.37 -8.16 20.50
C CYS A 354 10.22 -9.05 20.98
N ASN A 355 9.68 -8.79 22.18
CA ASN A 355 8.63 -9.60 22.80
C ASN A 355 7.35 -8.80 23.10
N TRP A 356 7.24 -7.60 22.56
CA TRP A 356 6.09 -6.69 22.72
C TRP A 356 5.25 -6.55 21.43
N THR A 357 5.62 -7.28 20.39
CA THR A 357 4.90 -7.30 19.10
C THR A 357 3.85 -8.40 19.06
N ASP A 358 2.84 -8.20 18.21
CA ASP A 358 1.89 -9.25 17.85
C ASP A 358 2.43 -10.15 16.71
N GLY A 359 3.49 -9.68 16.04
CA GLY A 359 4.16 -10.38 14.96
C GLY A 359 5.15 -11.43 15.46
N GLU A 360 5.44 -12.38 14.58
CA GLU A 360 6.39 -13.48 14.81
C GLU A 360 7.66 -13.28 13.98
N ASP A 361 8.81 -13.74 14.48
CA ASP A 361 10.01 -13.85 13.65
C ASP A 361 9.82 -14.94 12.58
N ILE A 362 9.84 -14.51 11.31
CA ILE A 362 9.64 -15.42 10.16
C ILE A 362 10.96 -15.97 9.61
N TRP A 363 12.10 -15.63 10.17
CA TRP A 363 13.40 -16.17 9.72
C TRP A 363 13.54 -17.71 9.86
N PRO A 364 12.97 -18.37 10.88
CA PRO A 364 12.93 -19.83 10.96
C PRO A 364 12.26 -20.52 9.76
N LEU A 365 11.35 -19.84 9.05
CA LEU A 365 10.75 -20.33 7.79
C LEU A 365 11.79 -20.35 6.66
N VAL A 366 12.66 -19.33 6.61
CA VAL A 366 13.73 -19.21 5.60
C VAL A 366 14.79 -20.29 5.79
N THR A 367 15.14 -20.59 7.04
CA THR A 367 16.17 -21.59 7.37
C THR A 367 15.64 -23.03 7.34
N GLY A 368 14.33 -23.23 7.15
CA GLY A 368 13.69 -24.53 7.20
C GLY A 368 13.58 -25.13 8.59
N GLN A 369 13.85 -24.34 9.65
CA GLN A 369 13.62 -24.78 11.05
C GLN A 369 12.13 -24.90 11.35
N MET A 370 11.29 -24.10 10.68
CA MET A 370 9.84 -24.17 10.72
C MET A 370 9.28 -24.21 9.31
N THR A 371 8.18 -24.92 9.12
CA THR A 371 7.44 -24.94 7.84
C THR A 371 6.26 -23.98 7.84
N SER A 372 5.81 -23.55 9.01
CA SER A 372 4.66 -22.66 9.21
C SER A 372 4.77 -21.99 10.58
N ILE A 373 4.32 -20.76 10.69
CA ILE A 373 4.11 -20.03 11.96
C ILE A 373 2.61 -19.89 12.26
N ARG A 374 1.76 -20.00 11.23
CA ARG A 374 0.31 -19.99 11.33
C ARG A 374 -0.32 -20.77 10.17
N ASP A 375 -1.50 -21.34 10.40
CA ASP A 375 -2.25 -22.10 9.39
C ASP A 375 -3.21 -21.21 8.57
N ARG A 376 -3.47 -19.98 9.03
CA ARG A 376 -4.36 -19.00 8.39
C ARG A 376 -4.02 -17.58 8.81
N ILE A 377 -4.60 -16.64 8.09
CA ILE A 377 -4.49 -15.20 8.35
C ILE A 377 -5.87 -14.58 8.48
N ILE A 378 -5.93 -13.46 9.20
CA ILE A 378 -7.12 -12.60 9.27
C ILE A 378 -6.71 -11.22 8.80
N THR A 379 -7.46 -10.69 7.82
CA THR A 379 -7.29 -9.33 7.28
C THR A 379 -8.53 -8.51 7.57
N GLY A 380 -8.37 -7.29 8.10
CA GLY A 380 -9.42 -6.30 8.23
C GLY A 380 -9.22 -5.12 7.29
N TRP A 381 -10.30 -4.65 6.67
CA TRP A 381 -10.28 -3.44 5.83
C TRP A 381 -11.42 -2.51 6.25
N ALA A 382 -11.05 -1.30 6.66
CA ALA A 382 -12.01 -0.27 7.03
C ALA A 382 -12.44 0.54 5.80
N ASP A 383 -13.75 0.81 5.70
CA ASP A 383 -14.31 1.67 4.67
C ASP A 383 -14.13 3.15 5.04
N PHE A 384 -13.88 3.99 4.04
CA PHE A 384 -13.74 5.43 4.16
C PHE A 384 -15.07 6.20 4.06
N SER A 385 -16.21 5.52 4.01
CA SER A 385 -17.52 6.16 3.85
C SER A 385 -17.85 7.06 5.03
N VAL A 386 -18.43 8.22 4.69
CA VAL A 386 -18.94 9.18 5.68
C VAL A 386 -20.23 8.65 6.32
N GLY A 387 -20.29 8.66 7.63
CA GLY A 387 -21.46 8.19 8.38
C GLY A 387 -21.12 7.06 9.34
N ASN A 388 -21.86 5.96 9.29
CA ASN A 388 -21.58 4.79 10.12
C ASN A 388 -20.26 4.14 9.67
N ALA A 389 -19.37 3.90 10.61
CA ALA A 389 -18.13 3.18 10.34
C ALA A 389 -18.46 1.77 9.84
N ARG A 390 -17.86 1.41 8.71
CA ARG A 390 -18.06 0.14 8.04
C ARG A 390 -16.71 -0.51 7.77
N GLY A 391 -16.71 -1.80 7.63
CA GLY A 391 -15.52 -2.53 7.21
C GLY A 391 -15.86 -3.98 6.89
N ARG A 392 -14.86 -4.70 6.46
CA ARG A 392 -14.94 -6.15 6.26
C ARG A 392 -13.74 -6.83 6.89
N ALA A 393 -13.90 -8.11 7.17
CA ALA A 393 -12.80 -8.99 7.52
C ALA A 393 -12.81 -10.23 6.65
N SER A 394 -11.62 -10.76 6.37
CA SER A 394 -11.48 -12.09 5.78
C SER A 394 -10.66 -13.01 6.68
N VAL A 395 -11.00 -14.31 6.63
CA VAL A 395 -10.19 -15.40 7.16
C VAL A 395 -9.76 -16.26 5.99
N ARG A 396 -8.45 -16.37 5.78
CA ARG A 396 -7.88 -17.12 4.67
C ARG A 396 -6.96 -18.22 5.19
N ASP A 397 -7.19 -19.45 4.75
CA ASP A 397 -6.27 -20.57 4.94
C ASP A 397 -5.86 -21.22 3.60
N ALA A 398 -5.35 -22.44 3.63
CA ALA A 398 -4.89 -23.13 2.42
C ALA A 398 -6.04 -23.53 1.48
N GLN A 399 -7.27 -23.68 2.01
CA GLN A 399 -8.44 -24.12 1.25
C GLN A 399 -9.48 -23.03 1.06
N TRP A 400 -9.67 -22.15 2.05
CA TRP A 400 -10.81 -21.24 2.08
C TRP A 400 -10.39 -19.77 2.16
N ASN A 401 -11.15 -18.90 1.49
CA ASN A 401 -11.23 -17.48 1.82
C ASN A 401 -12.66 -17.16 2.22
N PHE A 402 -12.85 -16.82 3.50
CA PHE A 402 -14.12 -16.37 4.07
C PHE A 402 -14.11 -14.85 4.21
N CYS A 403 -15.18 -14.16 3.78
CA CYS A 403 -15.32 -12.71 3.93
C CYS A 403 -16.65 -12.37 4.61
N THR A 404 -16.62 -11.41 5.53
CA THR A 404 -17.80 -10.95 6.28
C THR A 404 -17.79 -9.44 6.51
N SER A 405 -18.97 -8.84 6.61
CA SER A 405 -19.16 -7.42 6.90
C SER A 405 -19.05 -7.11 8.40
N ILE A 406 -18.53 -5.92 8.73
CA ILE A 406 -18.44 -5.40 10.10
C ILE A 406 -19.07 -4.01 10.15
N GLY A 407 -19.98 -3.80 11.13
CA GLY A 407 -20.67 -2.52 11.33
C GLY A 407 -21.90 -2.29 10.45
N TYR A 408 -22.19 -3.20 9.52
CA TYR A 408 -23.40 -3.17 8.69
C TYR A 408 -23.80 -4.58 8.26
N GLN A 409 -25.06 -4.73 7.83
CA GLN A 409 -25.55 -5.94 7.20
C GLN A 409 -25.32 -5.84 5.70
N ASP A 410 -24.49 -6.71 5.14
CA ASP A 410 -24.33 -6.82 3.70
C ASP A 410 -25.55 -7.53 3.08
N GLU A 411 -26.06 -7.02 1.97
CA GLU A 411 -27.19 -7.61 1.25
C GLU A 411 -26.84 -8.97 0.65
N ASN A 412 -25.58 -9.18 0.30
CA ASN A 412 -25.06 -10.44 -0.25
C ASN A 412 -24.70 -11.45 0.86
N GLY A 413 -24.68 -11.01 2.13
CA GLY A 413 -24.29 -11.85 3.27
C GLY A 413 -22.81 -12.14 3.35
N ASP A 414 -22.48 -13.26 4.00
CA ASP A 414 -21.11 -13.75 4.08
C ASP A 414 -20.70 -14.43 2.76
N GLU A 415 -19.41 -14.37 2.42
CA GLU A 415 -18.86 -15.01 1.23
C GLU A 415 -17.84 -16.07 1.62
N LEU A 416 -17.78 -17.14 0.86
CA LEU A 416 -16.80 -18.23 1.03
C LEU A 416 -16.35 -18.73 -0.34
N PHE A 417 -15.03 -18.83 -0.53
CA PHE A 417 -14.43 -19.29 -1.78
C PHE A 417 -13.55 -20.51 -1.51
N ASP A 418 -13.72 -21.59 -2.31
CA ASP A 418 -12.88 -22.78 -2.23
C ASP A 418 -11.65 -22.61 -3.12
N LEU A 419 -10.52 -22.26 -2.53
CA LEU A 419 -9.26 -21.93 -3.23
C LEU A 419 -8.62 -23.14 -3.91
N THR A 420 -9.09 -24.36 -3.63
CA THR A 420 -8.57 -25.57 -4.28
C THR A 420 -9.08 -25.76 -5.71
N ILE A 421 -10.21 -25.13 -6.04
CA ILE A 421 -10.87 -25.21 -7.34
C ILE A 421 -11.22 -23.86 -7.95
N ASP A 422 -11.21 -22.78 -7.15
CA ASP A 422 -11.56 -21.42 -7.55
C ASP A 422 -10.48 -20.43 -7.07
N THR A 423 -9.34 -20.45 -7.75
CA THR A 423 -8.19 -19.60 -7.43
C THR A 423 -8.43 -18.12 -7.71
N GLU A 424 -9.42 -17.80 -8.56
CA GLU A 424 -9.81 -16.42 -8.89
C GLU A 424 -10.92 -15.88 -7.96
N GLU A 425 -11.44 -16.73 -7.05
CA GLU A 425 -12.43 -16.35 -6.03
C GLU A 425 -13.69 -15.67 -6.62
N VAL A 426 -14.27 -16.31 -7.63
CA VAL A 426 -15.46 -15.79 -8.34
C VAL A 426 -16.76 -16.52 -7.99
N HIS A 427 -16.67 -17.68 -7.31
CA HIS A 427 -17.83 -18.51 -6.99
C HIS A 427 -18.06 -18.57 -5.49
N ASN A 428 -19.01 -17.79 -4.98
CA ASN A 428 -19.39 -17.85 -3.58
C ASN A 428 -20.13 -19.16 -3.24
N VAL A 429 -19.52 -20.00 -2.40
CA VAL A 429 -20.05 -21.30 -1.95
C VAL A 429 -20.53 -21.30 -0.49
N ALA A 430 -20.71 -20.13 0.13
CA ALA A 430 -21.08 -19.98 1.54
C ALA A 430 -22.35 -20.78 1.90
N SER A 431 -23.35 -20.79 1.03
CA SER A 431 -24.61 -21.54 1.25
C SER A 431 -24.42 -23.06 1.22
N GLN A 432 -23.34 -23.56 0.62
CA GLN A 432 -23.03 -24.99 0.50
C GLN A 432 -22.21 -25.49 1.68
N HIS A 433 -21.52 -24.60 2.42
CA HIS A 433 -20.62 -24.93 3.52
C HIS A 433 -20.91 -24.09 4.79
N PRO A 434 -22.15 -24.17 5.34
CA PRO A 434 -22.55 -23.35 6.50
C PRO A 434 -21.73 -23.60 7.75
N GLU A 435 -21.16 -24.81 7.90
CA GLU A 435 -20.28 -25.16 9.02
C GLU A 435 -18.93 -24.44 8.95
N VAL A 436 -18.38 -24.24 7.75
CA VAL A 436 -17.14 -23.47 7.52
C VAL A 436 -17.40 -21.99 7.78
N VAL A 437 -18.50 -21.45 7.25
CA VAL A 437 -18.95 -20.08 7.50
C VAL A 437 -19.09 -19.82 8.99
N ALA A 438 -19.79 -20.70 9.73
CA ALA A 438 -19.99 -20.57 11.17
C ALA A 438 -18.65 -20.58 11.94
N LYS A 439 -17.71 -21.45 11.54
CA LYS A 439 -16.37 -21.52 12.13
C LYS A 439 -15.63 -20.20 11.99
N TYR A 440 -15.47 -19.70 10.77
CA TYR A 440 -14.66 -18.49 10.54
C TYR A 440 -15.37 -17.23 11.04
N ARG A 441 -16.69 -17.17 10.96
CA ARG A 441 -17.49 -16.11 11.59
C ARG A 441 -17.20 -16.02 13.09
N SER A 442 -17.21 -17.15 13.78
CA SER A 442 -16.88 -17.22 15.22
C SER A 442 -15.44 -16.76 15.52
N GLU A 443 -14.49 -17.00 14.62
CA GLU A 443 -13.11 -16.53 14.79
C GLU A 443 -13.03 -14.99 14.68
N VAL A 444 -13.71 -14.39 13.70
CA VAL A 444 -13.79 -12.93 13.56
C VAL A 444 -14.51 -12.32 14.78
N GLU A 445 -15.62 -12.90 15.22
CA GLU A 445 -16.36 -12.49 16.43
C GLU A 445 -15.48 -12.55 17.69
N GLY A 446 -14.70 -13.63 17.83
CA GLY A 446 -13.74 -13.78 18.93
C GLY A 446 -12.66 -12.69 18.92
N LEU A 447 -12.14 -12.33 17.74
CA LEU A 447 -11.15 -11.28 17.58
C LEU A 447 -11.73 -9.89 17.88
N LEU A 448 -12.95 -9.63 17.42
CA LEU A 448 -13.68 -8.37 17.68
C LEU A 448 -14.18 -8.25 19.11
N GLY A 449 -14.39 -9.38 19.81
CA GLY A 449 -15.02 -9.43 21.12
C GLY A 449 -16.53 -9.11 21.11
N GLN A 450 -17.18 -9.26 19.96
CA GLN A 450 -18.61 -9.00 19.78
C GLN A 450 -19.19 -9.83 18.61
N PRO A 451 -20.50 -10.16 18.65
CA PRO A 451 -21.15 -10.86 17.53
C PRO A 451 -21.24 -9.95 16.28
N LEU A 452 -21.17 -10.56 15.11
CA LEU A 452 -21.31 -9.86 13.83
C LEU A 452 -22.79 -9.59 13.48
N PRO A 453 -23.07 -8.46 12.78
CA PRO A 453 -22.10 -7.54 12.17
C PRO A 453 -21.41 -6.59 13.16
N GLY A 454 -21.81 -6.55 14.44
CA GLY A 454 -21.22 -5.74 15.49
C GLY A 454 -21.31 -4.23 15.25
N GLN A 455 -20.53 -3.49 16.02
CA GLN A 455 -20.37 -2.05 15.86
C GLN A 455 -18.89 -1.71 15.76
N LEU A 456 -18.55 -0.84 14.83
CA LEU A 456 -17.23 -0.26 14.76
C LEU A 456 -17.15 1.02 15.62
N ILE A 457 -15.94 1.35 16.06
CA ILE A 457 -15.68 2.61 16.74
C ILE A 457 -16.07 3.75 15.81
N GLU A 458 -16.97 4.62 16.25
CA GLU A 458 -17.36 5.81 15.49
C GLU A 458 -16.14 6.68 15.24
N VAL A 459 -16.04 7.14 14.00
CA VAL A 459 -14.96 8.03 13.57
C VAL A 459 -15.45 9.47 13.69
N CYS A 460 -14.73 10.29 14.45
CA CYS A 460 -15.10 11.68 14.69
C CYS A 460 -14.94 12.54 13.42
N ASP A 461 -15.83 13.50 13.26
CA ASP A 461 -15.81 14.63 12.33
C ASP A 461 -15.25 14.35 10.90
N PRO A 462 -16.13 14.02 9.96
CA PRO A 462 -15.76 13.74 8.56
C PRO A 462 -15.39 15.01 7.77
N ALA A 463 -15.02 16.11 8.42
CA ALA A 463 -14.72 17.34 7.73
C ALA A 463 -13.51 17.16 6.80
N PRO A 464 -13.63 17.47 5.50
CA PRO A 464 -12.52 17.38 4.57
C PRO A 464 -11.38 18.32 4.95
N GLY A 465 -10.16 17.99 4.50
CA GLY A 465 -8.97 18.80 4.75
C GLY A 465 -9.09 20.24 4.24
N PRO A 466 -8.23 21.16 4.72
CA PRO A 466 -8.36 22.59 4.42
C PRO A 466 -8.36 22.90 2.92
N MET A 467 -7.50 22.26 2.13
CA MET A 467 -7.43 22.47 0.68
C MET A 467 -8.71 22.00 -0.01
N THR A 468 -9.21 20.80 0.36
CA THR A 468 -10.45 20.27 -0.21
C THR A 468 -11.63 21.16 0.10
N ARG A 469 -11.73 21.68 1.33
CA ARG A 469 -12.80 22.65 1.71
C ARG A 469 -12.72 23.92 0.92
N TRP A 470 -11.51 24.45 0.72
CA TRP A 470 -11.32 25.66 -0.08
C TRP A 470 -11.72 25.42 -1.55
N LEU A 471 -11.30 24.30 -2.14
CA LEU A 471 -11.68 23.92 -3.50
C LEU A 471 -13.18 23.70 -3.64
N GLN A 472 -13.84 23.04 -2.69
CA GLN A 472 -15.29 22.85 -2.70
C GLN A 472 -16.06 24.18 -2.71
N GLN A 473 -15.55 25.22 -2.05
CA GLN A 473 -16.13 26.55 -2.09
C GLN A 473 -15.81 27.25 -3.41
N LYS A 474 -14.56 27.25 -3.82
CA LYS A 474 -14.09 27.95 -5.02
C LYS A 474 -14.73 27.40 -6.29
N LEU A 475 -14.81 26.06 -6.41
CA LEU A 475 -15.36 25.40 -7.59
C LEU A 475 -16.89 25.51 -7.74
N ARG A 476 -17.59 26.10 -6.77
CA ARG A 476 -19.01 26.50 -6.96
C ARG A 476 -19.17 27.67 -7.90
N GLU A 477 -18.11 28.42 -8.17
CA GLU A 477 -18.09 29.57 -9.05
C GLU A 477 -17.88 29.16 -10.53
N PHE A 478 -17.61 27.89 -10.79
CA PHE A 478 -17.39 27.29 -12.11
C PHE A 478 -18.61 26.45 -12.50
#